data_8d1ead4164133bdcf86e3bb22ce9031a
#
_entry.id   8d1ead4164133bdcf86e3bb22ce9031a
#
_cell.length_a   1.000
_cell.length_b   1.000
_cell.length_c   1.000
_cell.angle_alpha   90.00
_cell.angle_beta   90.00
_cell.angle_gamma   90.00
#
_symmetry.space_group_name_H-M   'P 1'
#
loop_
_entity.id
_entity.type
_entity.pdbx_description
1 polymer ?
#
loop_
_entity_poly.entity_id
_entity_poly.type
_entity_poly.pdbx_seq_one_letter_code
_entity_poly.pdbx_strand_id
1 'polypeptide(L)'
;MPFPPDAPTPLALPHGPGRLPLQGLTLLVVDDSRFTCDALRLILQRAGARLRRAESLEIARLHLAFHRPDLAIVDLGLPDGRGQDLIAELATQGFPVLGLSGDPDGRDTALDAGAAGFIEKPIASAAGLVRLIRQLATGVGPLDRGEDIATPPGDLMALRDDLVRAAGLITGSGDPDYALTFLRSLARACGDPALEAAAQGIRTAFDRAKLARLIEDRIAALGRMA
;
A
#
# COMPACT_ATOMS: atom_id res chain seq x y z
N MET A 1 -16.16 20.62 3.71
CA MET A 1 -17.50 20.26 4.22
C MET A 1 -17.31 19.35 5.43
N PRO A 2 -17.96 19.56 6.57
CA PRO A 2 -17.90 18.64 7.69
C PRO A 2 -18.56 17.31 7.30
N PHE A 3 -18.07 16.22 7.88
CA PHE A 3 -18.70 14.89 7.73
C PHE A 3 -20.18 14.94 8.13
N PRO A 4 -21.06 14.19 7.45
CA PRO A 4 -22.47 14.14 7.84
C PRO A 4 -22.60 13.73 9.32
N PRO A 5 -23.44 14.42 10.10
CA PRO A 5 -23.55 14.24 11.56
C PRO A 5 -23.99 12.84 12.00
N ASP A 6 -24.61 12.07 11.11
CA ASP A 6 -25.13 10.72 11.37
C ASP A 6 -24.23 9.59 10.84
N ALA A 7 -22.98 9.89 10.48
CA ALA A 7 -22.07 8.83 10.09
C ALA A 7 -21.77 7.92 11.30
N PRO A 8 -21.97 6.60 11.20
CA PRO A 8 -21.76 5.70 12.33
C PRO A 8 -20.30 5.79 12.78
N THR A 9 -20.11 5.98 14.08
CA THR A 9 -18.78 5.91 14.70
C THR A 9 -18.14 4.60 14.34
N PRO A 10 -16.84 4.57 13.96
CA PRO A 10 -16.16 3.32 13.66
C PRO A 10 -16.32 2.36 14.84
N LEU A 11 -16.90 1.20 14.60
CA LEU A 11 -17.03 0.15 15.62
C LEU A 11 -15.61 -0.29 16.02
N ALA A 12 -15.27 -0.08 17.30
CA ALA A 12 -14.08 -0.70 17.88
C ALA A 12 -14.27 -2.23 17.80
N LEU A 13 -13.66 -2.84 16.80
CA LEU A 13 -13.79 -4.27 16.56
C LEU A 13 -12.89 -5.03 17.56
N PRO A 14 -13.43 -5.99 18.34
CA PRO A 14 -12.63 -6.76 19.28
C PRO A 14 -11.57 -7.59 18.55
N HIS A 15 -10.35 -7.57 19.06
CA HIS A 15 -9.22 -8.32 18.54
C HIS A 15 -9.32 -9.78 18.99
N GLY A 16 -9.63 -10.71 18.06
CA GLY A 16 -9.61 -12.15 18.29
C GLY A 16 -8.46 -12.82 17.51
N PRO A 17 -7.93 -13.96 17.99
CA PRO A 17 -6.94 -14.72 17.24
C PRO A 17 -7.50 -15.16 15.89
N GLY A 18 -6.74 -14.95 14.79
CA GLY A 18 -7.11 -15.31 13.42
C GLY A 18 -7.66 -14.18 12.55
N ARG A 19 -7.73 -12.93 13.04
CA ARG A 19 -8.15 -11.78 12.21
C ARG A 19 -6.96 -11.11 11.52
N LEU A 20 -7.19 -10.67 10.29
CA LEU A 20 -6.18 -9.91 9.54
C LEU A 20 -5.97 -8.53 10.19
N PRO A 21 -4.73 -7.97 10.13
CA PRO A 21 -4.35 -6.75 10.87
C PRO A 21 -5.23 -5.53 10.61
N LEU A 22 -5.76 -5.38 9.39
CA LEU A 22 -6.61 -4.27 8.96
C LEU A 22 -8.05 -4.70 8.66
N GLN A 23 -8.46 -5.87 9.15
CA GLN A 23 -9.79 -6.41 8.87
C GLN A 23 -10.87 -5.48 9.41
N GLY A 24 -11.80 -5.11 8.53
CA GLY A 24 -12.91 -4.22 8.83
C GLY A 24 -12.64 -2.75 8.53
N LEU A 25 -11.38 -2.35 8.35
CA LEU A 25 -11.04 -0.98 7.98
C LEU A 25 -11.35 -0.69 6.50
N THR A 26 -11.86 0.51 6.26
CA THR A 26 -12.04 1.08 4.91
C THR A 26 -11.08 2.25 4.74
N LEU A 27 -10.22 2.19 3.75
CA LEU A 27 -9.20 3.19 3.47
C LEU A 27 -9.53 3.93 2.18
N LEU A 28 -9.33 5.26 2.16
CA LEU A 28 -9.37 6.07 0.96
C LEU A 28 -7.94 6.28 0.46
N VAL A 29 -7.66 5.89 -0.77
CA VAL A 29 -6.38 6.13 -1.43
C VAL A 29 -6.60 7.16 -2.53
N VAL A 30 -5.92 8.31 -2.41
CA VAL A 30 -5.99 9.42 -3.36
C VAL A 30 -4.65 9.52 -4.06
N ASP A 31 -4.58 8.99 -5.29
CA ASP A 31 -3.39 8.94 -6.11
C ASP A 31 -3.79 8.69 -7.57
N ASP A 32 -3.30 9.50 -8.51
CA ASP A 32 -3.56 9.37 -9.95
C ASP A 32 -2.77 8.21 -10.57
N SER A 33 -1.67 7.81 -9.95
CA SER A 33 -0.86 6.68 -10.36
C SER A 33 -1.61 5.37 -10.15
N ARG A 34 -2.00 4.71 -11.24
CA ARG A 34 -2.56 3.35 -11.19
C ARG A 34 -1.63 2.39 -10.49
N PHE A 35 -0.36 2.58 -10.69
CA PHE A 35 0.72 1.80 -10.13
C PHE A 35 0.77 1.85 -8.60
N THR A 36 0.84 3.03 -8.04
CA THR A 36 0.84 3.21 -6.60
C THR A 36 -0.44 2.65 -6.00
N CYS A 37 -1.58 2.90 -6.64
CA CYS A 37 -2.87 2.36 -6.22
C CYS A 37 -2.91 0.83 -6.23
N ASP A 38 -2.37 0.18 -7.26
CA ASP A 38 -2.34 -1.28 -7.35
C ASP A 38 -1.39 -1.89 -6.31
N ALA A 39 -0.22 -1.27 -6.07
CA ALA A 39 0.70 -1.69 -5.01
C ALA A 39 0.07 -1.57 -3.62
N LEU A 40 -0.54 -0.42 -3.31
CA LEU A 40 -1.28 -0.21 -2.05
C LEU A 40 -2.44 -1.19 -1.90
N ARG A 41 -3.21 -1.37 -2.96
CA ARG A 41 -4.33 -2.32 -2.97
C ARG A 41 -3.87 -3.71 -2.60
N LEU A 42 -2.80 -4.19 -3.23
CA LEU A 42 -2.26 -5.51 -2.97
C LEU A 42 -1.87 -5.70 -1.50
N ILE A 43 -1.09 -4.75 -0.96
CA ILE A 43 -0.62 -4.79 0.43
C ILE A 43 -1.79 -4.75 1.41
N LEU A 44 -2.70 -3.80 1.21
CA LEU A 44 -3.73 -3.48 2.20
C LEU A 44 -4.91 -4.45 2.16
N GLN A 45 -5.28 -4.97 0.98
CA GLN A 45 -6.32 -6.01 0.88
C GLN A 45 -5.84 -7.33 1.49
N ARG A 46 -4.57 -7.69 1.33
CA ARG A 46 -4.00 -8.85 2.02
C ARG A 46 -4.01 -8.70 3.54
N ALA A 47 -3.88 -7.48 4.02
CA ALA A 47 -4.02 -7.17 5.43
C ALA A 47 -5.49 -7.10 5.91
N GLY A 48 -6.46 -7.27 5.01
CA GLY A 48 -7.89 -7.31 5.32
C GLY A 48 -8.64 -5.99 5.16
N ALA A 49 -7.99 -4.92 4.68
CA ALA A 49 -8.64 -3.63 4.47
C ALA A 49 -9.49 -3.62 3.19
N ARG A 50 -10.53 -2.78 3.20
CA ARG A 50 -11.27 -2.37 2.01
C ARG A 50 -10.72 -1.06 1.50
N LEU A 51 -10.51 -0.92 0.18
CA LEU A 51 -10.01 0.30 -0.41
C LEU A 51 -11.03 0.97 -1.30
N ARG A 52 -11.10 2.29 -1.18
CA ARG A 52 -11.71 3.20 -2.15
C ARG A 52 -10.58 3.97 -2.80
N ARG A 53 -10.64 4.13 -4.12
CA ARG A 53 -9.67 4.88 -4.89
C ARG A 53 -10.29 6.17 -5.39
N ALA A 54 -9.51 7.24 -5.31
CA ALA A 54 -9.75 8.50 -5.97
C ALA A 54 -8.49 8.89 -6.77
N GLU A 55 -8.67 9.30 -8.01
CA GLU A 55 -7.56 9.71 -8.88
C GLU A 55 -7.38 11.23 -8.94
N SER A 56 -8.15 11.96 -8.14
CA SER A 56 -8.14 13.42 -8.06
C SER A 56 -8.71 13.88 -6.73
N LEU A 57 -8.45 15.15 -6.36
CA LEU A 57 -9.04 15.81 -5.20
C LEU A 57 -10.57 15.89 -5.29
N GLU A 58 -11.09 16.14 -6.49
CA GLU A 58 -12.53 16.21 -6.74
C GLU A 58 -13.21 14.88 -6.40
N ILE A 59 -12.67 13.75 -6.92
CA ILE A 59 -13.21 12.42 -6.64
C ILE A 59 -13.03 12.06 -5.17
N ALA A 60 -11.91 12.44 -4.55
CA ALA A 60 -11.69 12.23 -3.12
C ALA A 60 -12.76 12.91 -2.26
N ARG A 61 -13.04 14.19 -2.53
CA ARG A 61 -14.11 14.95 -1.82
C ARG A 61 -15.49 14.35 -2.05
N LEU A 62 -15.76 13.86 -3.27
CA LEU A 62 -17.01 13.16 -3.57
C LEU A 62 -17.14 11.88 -2.71
N HIS A 63 -16.08 11.08 -2.62
CA HIS A 63 -16.08 9.91 -1.74
C HIS A 63 -16.31 10.27 -0.28
N LEU A 64 -15.64 11.31 0.22
CA LEU A 64 -15.77 11.78 1.60
C LEU A 64 -17.15 12.35 1.92
N ALA A 65 -17.85 12.92 0.93
CA ALA A 65 -19.22 13.42 1.10
C ALA A 65 -20.24 12.29 1.34
N PHE A 66 -20.01 11.10 0.79
CA PHE A 66 -20.96 9.98 0.90
C PHE A 66 -20.48 8.84 1.80
N HIS A 67 -19.20 8.82 2.14
CA HIS A 67 -18.59 7.72 2.88
C HIS A 67 -17.60 8.26 3.91
N ARG A 68 -17.55 7.58 5.06
CA ARG A 68 -16.55 7.86 6.07
C ARG A 68 -15.53 6.72 6.10
N PRO A 69 -14.40 6.82 5.41
CA PRO A 69 -13.31 5.86 5.58
C PRO A 69 -12.70 5.99 6.98
N ASP A 70 -11.93 5.00 7.40
CA ASP A 70 -11.24 5.00 8.69
C ASP A 70 -9.91 5.77 8.64
N LEU A 71 -9.31 5.88 7.45
CA LEU A 71 -8.06 6.61 7.21
C LEU A 71 -7.94 6.95 5.72
N ALA A 72 -7.31 8.08 5.39
CA ALA A 72 -6.93 8.43 4.02
C ALA A 72 -5.41 8.36 3.81
N ILE A 73 -5.00 7.97 2.61
CA ILE A 73 -3.63 8.07 2.09
C ILE A 73 -3.69 9.01 0.91
N VAL A 74 -2.97 10.13 0.95
CA VAL A 74 -3.09 11.21 -0.05
C VAL A 74 -1.74 11.50 -0.67
N ASP A 75 -1.65 11.34 -1.99
CA ASP A 75 -0.50 11.80 -2.76
C ASP A 75 -0.42 13.34 -2.74
N LEU A 76 0.79 13.88 -2.58
CA LEU A 76 1.01 15.32 -2.61
C LEU A 76 0.91 15.90 -4.03
N GLY A 77 1.26 15.12 -5.06
CA GLY A 77 1.28 15.52 -6.47
C GLY A 77 0.06 15.00 -7.24
N LEU A 78 -1.07 15.69 -7.18
CA LEU A 78 -2.29 15.33 -7.89
C LEU A 78 -2.52 16.24 -9.11
N PRO A 79 -3.20 15.76 -10.17
CA PRO A 79 -3.36 16.50 -11.43
C PRO A 79 -4.24 17.75 -11.28
N ASP A 80 -5.16 17.75 -10.31
CA ASP A 80 -6.16 18.78 -10.08
C ASP A 80 -5.88 19.69 -8.87
N GLY A 81 -4.69 19.56 -8.24
CA GLY A 81 -4.29 20.42 -7.15
C GLY A 81 -3.28 19.79 -6.20
N ARG A 82 -3.07 20.44 -5.07
CA ARG A 82 -2.08 20.07 -4.08
C ARG A 82 -2.68 19.11 -3.04
N GLY A 83 -2.12 17.93 -2.91
CA GLY A 83 -2.61 16.92 -1.93
C GLY A 83 -2.56 17.41 -0.48
N GLN A 84 -1.58 18.27 -0.12
CA GLN A 84 -1.48 18.85 1.21
C GLN A 84 -2.70 19.72 1.58
N ASP A 85 -3.41 20.29 0.61
CA ASP A 85 -4.61 21.05 0.90
C ASP A 85 -5.75 20.14 1.39
N LEU A 86 -5.87 18.95 0.80
CA LEU A 86 -6.80 17.92 1.28
C LEU A 86 -6.36 17.35 2.64
N ILE A 87 -5.06 17.17 2.85
CA ILE A 87 -4.52 16.73 4.14
C ILE A 87 -4.91 17.71 5.23
N ALA A 88 -4.69 19.02 5.02
CA ALA A 88 -5.03 20.07 5.99
C ALA A 88 -6.55 20.11 6.26
N GLU A 89 -7.38 19.98 5.21
CA GLU A 89 -8.84 19.92 5.32
C GLU A 89 -9.28 18.76 6.22
N LEU A 90 -8.71 17.57 6.04
CA LEU A 90 -9.05 16.37 6.81
C LEU A 90 -8.48 16.41 8.23
N ALA A 91 -7.24 16.89 8.40
CA ALA A 91 -6.59 17.01 9.71
C ALA A 91 -7.35 17.96 10.64
N THR A 92 -7.87 19.08 10.12
CA THR A 92 -8.70 20.01 10.92
C THR A 92 -9.99 19.37 11.42
N GLN A 93 -10.47 18.33 10.78
CA GLN A 93 -11.64 17.55 11.19
C GLN A 93 -11.28 16.39 12.13
N GLY A 94 -10.01 16.26 12.53
CA GLY A 94 -9.52 15.15 13.35
C GLY A 94 -9.50 13.82 12.63
N PHE A 95 -9.52 13.84 11.29
CA PHE A 95 -9.52 12.63 10.47
C PHE A 95 -8.09 12.16 10.23
N PRO A 96 -7.75 10.87 10.49
CA PRO A 96 -6.39 10.38 10.31
C PRO A 96 -6.02 10.30 8.82
N VAL A 97 -4.93 10.98 8.47
CA VAL A 97 -4.43 11.09 7.11
C VAL A 97 -2.94 10.78 7.05
N LEU A 98 -2.52 10.02 6.05
CA LEU A 98 -1.12 9.80 5.67
C LEU A 98 -0.81 10.56 4.38
N GLY A 99 0.30 11.30 4.38
CA GLY A 99 0.87 11.83 3.13
C GLY A 99 1.63 10.74 2.38
N LEU A 100 1.68 10.85 1.06
CA LEU A 100 2.39 9.95 0.17
C LEU A 100 3.13 10.78 -0.89
N SER A 101 4.43 10.58 -1.08
CA SER A 101 5.20 11.26 -2.13
C SER A 101 6.51 10.56 -2.43
N GLY A 102 7.03 10.75 -3.64
CA GLY A 102 8.40 10.40 -4.02
C GLY A 102 9.39 11.57 -3.89
N ASP A 103 8.90 12.74 -3.51
CA ASP A 103 9.72 13.91 -3.30
C ASP A 103 10.43 13.85 -1.94
N PRO A 104 11.75 14.11 -1.85
CA PRO A 104 12.48 14.17 -0.58
C PRO A 104 11.87 15.12 0.44
N ASP A 105 11.36 16.27 0.01
CA ASP A 105 10.75 17.29 0.86
C ASP A 105 9.26 17.02 1.17
N GLY A 106 8.70 15.98 0.57
CA GLY A 106 7.29 15.60 0.72
C GLY A 106 6.89 15.27 2.15
N ARG A 107 7.83 14.74 2.93
CA ARG A 107 7.59 14.39 4.34
C ARG A 107 7.25 15.62 5.17
N ASP A 108 8.08 16.65 5.09
CA ASP A 108 7.88 17.86 5.88
C ASP A 108 6.61 18.59 5.41
N THR A 109 6.40 18.66 4.10
CA THR A 109 5.18 19.24 3.51
C THR A 109 3.90 18.53 4.01
N ALA A 110 3.90 17.21 4.11
CA ALA A 110 2.74 16.46 4.58
C ALA A 110 2.50 16.66 6.09
N LEU A 111 3.56 16.61 6.89
CA LEU A 111 3.48 16.78 8.35
C LEU A 111 3.06 18.21 8.73
N ASP A 112 3.57 19.23 8.05
CA ASP A 112 3.19 20.63 8.24
C ASP A 112 1.70 20.85 7.87
N ALA A 113 1.17 20.10 6.91
CA ALA A 113 -0.25 20.10 6.57
C ALA A 113 -1.12 19.35 7.60
N GLY A 114 -0.52 18.71 8.60
CA GLY A 114 -1.23 17.98 9.66
C GLY A 114 -1.42 16.48 9.40
N ALA A 115 -0.68 15.89 8.46
CA ALA A 115 -0.68 14.44 8.30
C ALA A 115 -0.21 13.73 9.58
N ALA A 116 -0.88 12.65 9.95
CA ALA A 116 -0.51 11.82 11.08
C ALA A 116 0.75 10.96 10.82
N GLY A 117 1.21 10.91 9.57
CA GLY A 117 2.43 10.24 9.15
C GLY A 117 2.66 10.36 7.65
N PHE A 118 3.74 9.75 7.18
CA PHE A 118 4.17 9.87 5.79
C PHE A 118 4.64 8.53 5.22
N ILE A 119 4.37 8.31 3.95
CA ILE A 119 4.79 7.14 3.17
C ILE A 119 5.63 7.65 2.01
N GLU A 120 6.89 7.19 1.95
CA GLU A 120 7.78 7.49 0.83
C GLU A 120 7.54 6.52 -0.33
N LYS A 121 7.53 7.04 -1.56
CA LYS A 121 7.50 6.23 -2.79
C LYS A 121 8.96 5.95 -3.25
N PRO A 122 9.30 4.70 -3.56
CA PRO A 122 8.49 3.49 -3.53
C PRO A 122 8.28 2.95 -2.11
N ILE A 123 7.15 2.27 -1.87
CA ILE A 123 6.81 1.72 -0.55
C ILE A 123 7.86 0.67 -0.15
N ALA A 124 8.68 1.00 0.84
CA ALA A 124 9.82 0.18 1.22
C ALA A 124 9.43 -1.05 2.07
N SER A 125 8.34 -0.98 2.83
CA SER A 125 7.91 -2.03 3.75
C SER A 125 6.40 -2.16 3.83
N ALA A 126 5.87 -3.26 3.33
CA ALA A 126 4.45 -3.59 3.45
C ALA A 126 4.03 -3.78 4.92
N ALA A 127 4.86 -4.49 5.71
CA ALA A 127 4.60 -4.70 7.14
C ALA A 127 4.64 -3.38 7.94
N GLY A 128 5.59 -2.49 7.61
CA GLY A 128 5.69 -1.15 8.22
C GLY A 128 4.45 -0.31 7.93
N LEU A 129 3.97 -0.33 6.67
CA LEU A 129 2.77 0.38 6.26
C LEU A 129 1.52 -0.13 7.00
N VAL A 130 1.33 -1.45 7.05
CA VAL A 130 0.20 -2.08 7.76
C VAL A 130 0.18 -1.71 9.24
N ARG A 131 1.35 -1.75 9.92
CA ARG A 131 1.46 -1.34 11.33
C ARG A 131 1.08 0.13 11.53
N LEU A 132 1.63 1.02 10.70
CA LEU A 132 1.34 2.45 10.76
C LEU A 132 -0.15 2.73 10.61
N ILE A 133 -0.79 2.15 9.61
CA ILE A 133 -2.22 2.32 9.36
C ILE A 133 -3.04 1.78 10.52
N ARG A 134 -2.73 0.59 11.03
CA ARG A 134 -3.42 0.01 12.19
C ARG A 134 -3.33 0.94 13.40
N GLN A 135 -2.13 1.41 13.72
CA GLN A 135 -1.92 2.32 14.86
C GLN A 135 -2.77 3.59 14.74
N LEU A 136 -2.79 4.21 13.57
CA LEU A 136 -3.53 5.44 13.35
C LEU A 136 -5.04 5.24 13.31
N ALA A 137 -5.52 4.17 12.67
CA ALA A 137 -6.94 3.92 12.52
C ALA A 137 -7.62 3.39 13.81
N THR A 138 -6.87 2.71 14.69
CA THR A 138 -7.44 2.08 15.89
C THR A 138 -7.04 2.76 17.19
N GLY A 139 -6.10 3.70 17.18
CA GLY A 139 -5.54 4.31 18.38
C GLY A 139 -4.79 3.34 19.30
N VAL A 140 -4.63 2.10 18.88
CA VAL A 140 -3.86 1.09 19.62
C VAL A 140 -2.39 1.39 19.47
N GLY A 141 -1.69 1.60 20.58
CA GLY A 141 -0.26 1.91 20.63
C GLY A 141 0.60 0.88 19.89
N PRO A 142 1.90 1.12 19.77
CA PRO A 142 2.79 0.22 19.04
C PRO A 142 2.63 -1.19 19.57
N LEU A 143 2.50 -2.15 18.65
CA LEU A 143 2.54 -3.57 18.98
C LEU A 143 3.83 -3.83 19.78
N ASP A 144 3.68 -4.48 20.92
CA ASP A 144 4.83 -4.97 21.69
C ASP A 144 5.73 -5.76 20.74
N ARG A 145 7.06 -5.58 20.82
CA ARG A 145 8.06 -6.12 19.87
C ARG A 145 8.06 -7.65 19.72
N GLY A 146 7.15 -8.34 20.38
CA GLY A 146 7.02 -9.79 20.38
C GLY A 146 5.94 -10.38 19.47
N GLU A 147 5.02 -9.57 18.96
CA GLU A 147 4.16 -10.02 17.87
C GLU A 147 4.91 -9.74 16.54
N ASP A 148 5.83 -10.62 16.17
CA ASP A 148 6.04 -10.89 14.76
C ASP A 148 4.64 -11.06 14.18
N ILE A 149 4.23 -10.11 13.34
CA ILE A 149 3.13 -10.38 12.43
C ILE A 149 3.70 -11.51 11.59
N ALA A 150 3.47 -12.74 12.04
CA ALA A 150 3.65 -13.91 11.20
C ALA A 150 2.91 -13.47 9.94
N THR A 151 3.65 -13.25 8.87
CA THR A 151 3.07 -13.14 7.54
C THR A 151 2.07 -14.25 7.55
N PRO A 152 0.74 -13.99 7.57
CA PRO A 152 -0.25 -15.07 7.58
C PRO A 152 0.22 -15.96 6.45
N PRO A 153 0.30 -17.30 6.61
CA PRO A 153 0.89 -18.20 5.63
C PRO A 153 0.38 -17.68 4.31
N GLY A 154 1.30 -16.97 3.61
CA GLY A 154 0.87 -15.94 2.66
C GLY A 154 0.02 -16.68 1.69
N ASP A 155 -1.12 -16.16 1.32
CA ASP A 155 -1.97 -16.76 0.30
C ASP A 155 -1.03 -17.11 -0.87
N LEU A 156 -0.51 -18.34 -0.85
CA LEU A 156 0.51 -18.84 -1.78
C LEU A 156 0.01 -18.71 -3.21
N MET A 157 -1.33 -18.75 -3.37
CA MET A 157 -2.00 -18.49 -4.63
C MET A 157 -1.87 -17.03 -5.04
N ALA A 158 -2.12 -16.09 -4.12
CA ALA A 158 -1.99 -14.67 -4.40
C ALA A 158 -0.53 -14.29 -4.70
N LEU A 159 0.44 -14.84 -3.96
CA LEU A 159 1.87 -14.65 -4.25
C LEU A 159 2.24 -15.18 -5.63
N ARG A 160 1.71 -16.36 -5.99
CA ARG A 160 1.90 -16.97 -7.30
C ARG A 160 1.35 -16.08 -8.41
N ASP A 161 0.13 -15.57 -8.25
CA ASP A 161 -0.53 -14.71 -9.23
C ASP A 161 0.24 -13.39 -9.43
N ASP A 162 0.80 -12.83 -8.35
CA ASP A 162 1.65 -11.64 -8.43
C ASP A 162 2.97 -11.91 -9.15
N LEU A 163 3.60 -13.07 -8.91
CA LEU A 163 4.80 -13.47 -9.62
C LEU A 163 4.53 -13.71 -11.12
N VAL A 164 3.37 -14.31 -11.45
CA VAL A 164 2.92 -14.47 -12.86
C VAL A 164 2.72 -13.11 -13.50
N ARG A 165 2.09 -12.16 -12.80
CA ARG A 165 1.91 -10.79 -13.28
C ARG A 165 3.26 -10.08 -13.49
N ALA A 166 4.18 -10.20 -12.52
CA ALA A 166 5.52 -9.63 -12.64
C ALA A 166 6.29 -10.21 -13.83
N ALA A 167 6.23 -11.52 -14.05
CA ALA A 167 6.83 -12.17 -15.21
C ALA A 167 6.28 -11.62 -16.54
N GLY A 168 4.97 -11.47 -16.64
CA GLY A 168 4.31 -10.89 -17.81
C GLY A 168 4.73 -9.45 -18.10
N LEU A 169 4.93 -8.64 -17.06
CA LEU A 169 5.41 -7.26 -17.20
C LEU A 169 6.87 -7.18 -17.65
N ILE A 170 7.74 -8.10 -17.19
CA ILE A 170 9.16 -8.14 -17.56
C ILE A 170 9.37 -8.63 -18.99
N THR A 171 8.55 -9.57 -19.44
CA THR A 171 8.67 -10.17 -20.80
C THR A 171 7.82 -9.44 -21.85
N GLY A 172 6.86 -8.63 -21.43
CA GLY A 172 5.96 -7.89 -22.29
C GLY A 172 6.50 -6.52 -22.72
N SER A 173 5.66 -5.76 -23.44
CA SER A 173 5.93 -4.39 -23.89
C SER A 173 5.65 -3.30 -22.82
N GLY A 174 5.48 -3.69 -21.56
CA GLY A 174 5.25 -2.77 -20.45
C GLY A 174 6.50 -1.99 -20.04
N ASP A 175 6.32 -0.98 -19.18
CA ASP A 175 7.42 -0.21 -18.61
C ASP A 175 8.34 -1.12 -17.76
N PRO A 176 9.63 -1.31 -18.14
CA PRO A 176 10.52 -2.21 -17.42
C PRO A 176 10.84 -1.73 -16.00
N ASP A 177 10.95 -0.42 -15.78
CA ASP A 177 11.27 0.16 -14.46
C ASP A 177 10.12 -0.08 -13.47
N TYR A 178 8.92 -0.05 -14.00
CA TYR A 178 7.72 -0.46 -13.30
C TYR A 178 7.78 -1.92 -12.82
N ALA A 179 8.01 -2.84 -13.75
CA ALA A 179 8.05 -4.26 -13.44
C ALA A 179 9.09 -4.58 -12.36
N LEU A 180 10.24 -3.91 -12.43
CA LEU A 180 11.34 -4.09 -11.47
C LEU A 180 11.01 -3.53 -10.10
N THR A 181 10.34 -2.38 -10.03
CA THR A 181 9.93 -1.76 -8.76
C THR A 181 8.85 -2.61 -8.08
N PHE A 182 7.88 -3.10 -8.85
CA PHE A 182 6.85 -4.03 -8.37
C PHE A 182 7.48 -5.32 -7.82
N LEU A 183 8.41 -5.91 -8.58
CA LEU A 183 9.07 -7.15 -8.17
C LEU A 183 9.93 -6.98 -6.92
N ARG A 184 10.63 -5.85 -6.77
CA ARG A 184 11.40 -5.54 -5.55
C ARG A 184 10.50 -5.42 -4.34
N SER A 185 9.37 -4.75 -4.47
CA SER A 185 8.39 -4.63 -3.39
C SER A 185 7.82 -6.01 -3.00
N LEU A 186 7.54 -6.85 -4.00
CA LEU A 186 7.04 -8.20 -3.78
C LEU A 186 8.10 -9.09 -3.10
N ALA A 187 9.35 -9.04 -3.58
CA ALA A 187 10.47 -9.81 -3.00
C ALA A 187 10.72 -9.46 -1.53
N ARG A 188 10.65 -8.18 -1.18
CA ARG A 188 10.73 -7.72 0.21
C ARG A 188 9.56 -8.21 1.05
N ALA A 189 8.34 -8.12 0.52
CA ALA A 189 7.13 -8.52 1.22
C ALA A 189 7.12 -10.03 1.54
N CYS A 190 7.68 -10.86 0.64
CA CYS A 190 7.78 -12.31 0.86
C CYS A 190 9.12 -12.78 1.45
N GLY A 191 10.05 -11.84 1.74
CA GLY A 191 11.34 -12.16 2.36
C GLY A 191 12.27 -12.97 1.45
N ASP A 192 12.25 -12.74 0.12
CA ASP A 192 13.12 -13.39 -0.86
C ASP A 192 14.29 -12.47 -1.28
N PRO A 193 15.44 -12.52 -0.58
CA PRO A 193 16.59 -11.65 -0.88
C PRO A 193 17.23 -11.97 -2.23
N ALA A 194 17.10 -13.19 -2.74
CA ALA A 194 17.63 -13.56 -4.05
C ALA A 194 16.85 -12.91 -5.18
N LEU A 195 15.53 -12.88 -5.06
CA LEU A 195 14.65 -12.20 -6.00
C LEU A 195 14.84 -10.67 -5.94
N GLU A 196 15.01 -10.11 -4.74
CA GLU A 196 15.28 -8.68 -4.55
C GLU A 196 16.60 -8.27 -5.21
N ALA A 197 17.69 -9.00 -4.96
CA ALA A 197 19.00 -8.74 -5.54
C ALA A 197 18.99 -8.87 -7.08
N ALA A 198 18.29 -9.87 -7.63
CA ALA A 198 18.14 -10.06 -9.04
C ALA A 198 17.37 -8.89 -9.70
N ALA A 199 16.36 -8.35 -9.02
CA ALA A 199 15.58 -7.20 -9.51
C ALA A 199 16.33 -5.86 -9.40
N GLN A 200 17.39 -5.76 -8.58
CA GLN A 200 18.24 -4.56 -8.47
C GLN A 200 19.32 -4.49 -9.55
N GLY A 201 19.78 -5.64 -10.05
CA GLY A 201 20.97 -5.76 -10.91
C GLY A 201 20.72 -5.72 -12.41
N ILE A 202 19.51 -5.40 -12.87
CA ILE A 202 19.18 -5.51 -14.30
C ILE A 202 19.73 -4.34 -15.10
N ARG A 203 20.68 -4.65 -15.98
CA ARG A 203 21.28 -3.73 -16.95
C ARG A 203 21.20 -4.22 -18.40
N THR A 204 20.99 -5.50 -18.62
CA THR A 204 21.04 -6.14 -19.94
C THR A 204 19.83 -7.03 -20.18
N ALA A 205 19.61 -7.41 -21.47
CA ALA A 205 18.61 -8.40 -21.84
C ALA A 205 18.88 -9.77 -21.20
N PHE A 206 20.15 -10.10 -20.95
CA PHE A 206 20.58 -11.33 -20.29
C PHE A 206 20.12 -11.35 -18.82
N ASP A 207 20.27 -10.23 -18.11
CA ASP A 207 19.82 -10.09 -16.74
C ASP A 207 18.29 -10.27 -16.63
N ARG A 208 17.53 -9.73 -17.60
CA ARG A 208 16.07 -9.93 -17.68
C ARG A 208 15.71 -11.40 -17.86
N ALA A 209 16.41 -12.12 -18.75
CA ALA A 209 16.15 -13.54 -18.96
C ALA A 209 16.47 -14.36 -17.71
N LYS A 210 17.53 -14.03 -16.99
CA LYS A 210 17.88 -14.66 -15.71
C LYS A 210 16.83 -14.39 -14.65
N LEU A 211 16.34 -13.16 -14.56
CA LEU A 211 15.27 -12.79 -13.63
C LEU A 211 13.97 -13.53 -13.95
N ALA A 212 13.57 -13.58 -15.22
CA ALA A 212 12.37 -14.29 -15.66
C ALA A 212 12.41 -15.78 -15.22
N ARG A 213 13.55 -16.44 -15.43
CA ARG A 213 13.75 -17.83 -14.97
C ARG A 213 13.62 -17.98 -13.45
N LEU A 214 14.21 -17.04 -12.70
CA LEU A 214 14.12 -17.06 -11.24
C LEU A 214 12.65 -16.93 -10.76
N ILE A 215 11.86 -16.09 -11.43
CA ILE A 215 10.43 -15.94 -11.15
C ILE A 215 9.69 -17.24 -11.49
N GLU A 216 9.95 -17.85 -12.65
CA GLU A 216 9.35 -19.13 -13.06
C GLU A 216 9.64 -20.24 -12.04
N ASP A 217 10.89 -20.32 -11.55
CA ASP A 217 11.29 -21.28 -10.51
C ASP A 217 10.49 -21.07 -9.20
N ARG A 218 10.24 -19.81 -8.81
CA ARG A 218 9.43 -19.48 -7.63
C ARG A 218 7.95 -19.84 -7.84
N ILE A 219 7.40 -19.54 -9.01
CA ILE A 219 6.02 -19.93 -9.38
C ILE A 219 5.86 -21.45 -9.32
N ALA A 220 6.82 -22.19 -9.88
CA ALA A 220 6.81 -23.64 -9.86
C ALA A 220 6.95 -24.22 -8.44
N ALA A 221 7.78 -23.58 -7.58
CA ALA A 221 7.91 -23.97 -6.18
C ALA A 221 6.59 -23.81 -5.41
N LEU A 222 5.92 -22.67 -5.59
CA LEU A 222 4.62 -22.39 -4.96
C LEU A 222 3.52 -23.34 -5.43
N GLY A 223 3.52 -23.74 -6.72
CA GLY A 223 2.57 -24.71 -7.26
C GLY A 223 2.73 -26.12 -6.70
N ARG A 224 3.86 -26.45 -6.06
CA ARG A 224 4.08 -27.74 -5.40
C ARG A 224 3.69 -27.74 -3.91
N MET A 225 3.43 -26.58 -3.34
CA MET A 225 3.07 -26.38 -1.93
C MET A 225 1.56 -26.16 -1.71
N ALA A 226 0.82 -25.92 -2.78
CA ALA A 226 -0.64 -25.75 -2.81
C ALA A 226 -1.32 -27.07 -3.19
#